data_8556f1eddd5b834d6973fe2affc4dbe1
#
_entry.id   8556f1eddd5b834d6973fe2affc4dbe1
#
_cell.length_a   1.000
_cell.length_b   1.000
_cell.length_c   1.000
_cell.angle_alpha   90.00
_cell.angle_beta   90.00
_cell.angle_gamma   90.00
#
_symmetry.space_group_name_H-M   'P 1'
#
loop_
_entity.id
_entity.type
_entity.pdbx_description
1 polymer ?
#
loop_
_entity_poly.entity_id
_entity_poly.type
_entity_poly.pdbx_seq_one_letter_code
_entity_poly.pdbx_strand_id
1 'polypeptide(L)'
;MSKKKSKQLPITEVQLTPEQIAQAKEILAGLQKDIQYAAAKKNLVRMMPCAKSVANALVMKLSEEGFEGGEEHWFRHPDAPTATGVVQGARRPSDMKVTPQSVDGTEFSLTASAQVVPGDVVELRQTISGWRPAGLVSRPQRRWVCRCVTDAAAKETEWLLFKPISAFAPIELQVNVQEVPPEVDLERDAVELEISADAPFFAKRREAAYWGSDEEWQIFPAHFVRKVGVMNDPLGEMAIASAQFGVPIDFSPDTLAEAEKLPEKVDRRSLLHRVDLTDLAFVTIDGEDARDFDDAVYCEETPEGWRLLVAIADVSHYVRPGTSLDRDAQKRATSVYFPSSVVPMLPEKLSNGLCSLNPGVDRLTLVCDALVNRKGETTAYQFYPAVIHSHGRLTYTAVWSALQGEAWGLNTVGPRLGELKRLYALYGVLRAARSERHALDFETEESAADFAADGEIIGFHVRDHNDAHRIIEECMLVANVCAAQFAIAKKQTTLFRVHGEPEQTKLNDLKSILAGFGISFKLKGSENLAPVLAKLIEDTKDKPYLQTAILRTMQRACYQPENIGHFGLQYPAYAHFTSPIRRYP
;
A
#
# COMPACT_ATOMS: atom_id res chain seq x y z
N MET A 1 9.71 59.58 15.01
CA MET A 1 10.26 60.07 13.74
C MET A 1 9.38 59.60 12.61
N SER A 2 8.85 60.56 11.93
CA SER A 2 8.13 60.70 10.68
C SER A 2 7.74 59.42 9.87
N LYS A 3 6.45 59.05 9.92
CA LYS A 3 5.75 58.23 8.92
C LYS A 3 5.63 59.04 7.62
N LYS A 4 6.37 58.65 6.58
CA LYS A 4 6.10 59.16 5.22
C LYS A 4 4.79 58.52 4.74
N LYS A 5 3.70 59.31 4.75
CA LYS A 5 2.50 59.04 3.97
C LYS A 5 2.88 59.06 2.49
N SER A 6 2.77 57.92 1.80
CA SER A 6 2.80 57.92 0.33
C SER A 6 1.58 58.67 -0.18
N LYS A 7 1.82 59.82 -0.82
CA LYS A 7 0.79 60.51 -1.63
C LYS A 7 0.35 59.55 -2.74
N GLN A 8 -0.85 59.03 -2.68
CA GLN A 8 -1.56 58.52 -3.85
C GLN A 8 -1.74 59.68 -4.82
N LEU A 9 -1.04 59.66 -5.92
CA LEU A 9 -1.32 60.54 -7.07
C LEU A 9 -2.70 60.14 -7.62
N PRO A 10 -3.53 61.10 -8.07
CA PRO A 10 -4.82 60.82 -8.68
C PRO A 10 -4.57 59.90 -9.91
N ILE A 11 -5.39 58.84 -10.02
CA ILE A 11 -5.43 57.96 -11.19
C ILE A 11 -5.93 58.80 -12.35
N THR A 12 -5.04 59.37 -13.13
CA THR A 12 -5.36 59.94 -14.46
C THR A 12 -5.85 58.73 -15.29
N GLU A 13 -7.09 58.72 -15.73
CA GLU A 13 -7.62 57.75 -16.69
C GLU A 13 -6.68 57.72 -17.93
N VAL A 14 -5.98 56.61 -18.09
CA VAL A 14 -5.14 56.37 -19.24
C VAL A 14 -6.09 56.11 -20.41
N GLN A 15 -6.20 57.05 -21.35
CA GLN A 15 -6.94 56.84 -22.60
C GLN A 15 -6.17 55.84 -23.48
N LEU A 16 -6.80 54.68 -23.76
CA LEU A 16 -6.31 53.64 -24.63
C LEU A 16 -6.83 53.83 -26.05
N THR A 17 -5.96 53.78 -27.05
CA THR A 17 -6.41 53.81 -28.46
C THR A 17 -6.85 52.42 -28.92
N PRO A 18 -7.80 52.31 -29.88
CA PRO A 18 -8.19 51.01 -30.45
C PRO A 18 -7.02 50.22 -31.02
N GLU A 19 -6.03 50.91 -31.61
CA GLU A 19 -4.82 50.32 -32.17
C GLU A 19 -3.95 49.66 -31.07
N GLN A 20 -3.76 50.34 -29.94
CA GLN A 20 -3.05 49.79 -28.78
C GLN A 20 -3.72 48.55 -28.21
N ILE A 21 -5.06 48.53 -28.13
CA ILE A 21 -5.83 47.41 -27.68
C ILE A 21 -5.68 46.23 -28.66
N ALA A 22 -5.81 46.47 -29.96
CA ALA A 22 -5.64 45.45 -31.00
C ALA A 22 -4.22 44.83 -31.01
N GLN A 23 -3.19 45.65 -30.92
CA GLN A 23 -1.80 45.20 -30.87
C GLN A 23 -1.51 44.41 -29.59
N ALA A 24 -2.06 44.81 -28.44
CA ALA A 24 -1.91 44.07 -27.18
C ALA A 24 -2.60 42.70 -27.25
N LYS A 25 -3.81 42.62 -27.85
CA LYS A 25 -4.51 41.37 -28.11
C LYS A 25 -3.68 40.42 -28.99
N GLU A 26 -3.12 40.91 -30.06
CA GLU A 26 -2.29 40.11 -30.97
C GLU A 26 -1.04 39.56 -30.27
N ILE A 27 -0.35 40.39 -29.49
CA ILE A 27 0.83 39.99 -28.73
C ILE A 27 0.51 38.90 -27.71
N LEU A 28 -0.59 39.03 -26.95
CA LEU A 28 -0.98 38.07 -25.94
C LEU A 28 -1.56 36.80 -26.57
N ALA A 29 -2.34 36.88 -27.63
CA ALA A 29 -2.84 35.77 -28.41
C ALA A 29 -1.72 34.94 -29.05
N GLY A 30 -0.68 35.59 -29.53
CA GLY A 30 0.49 34.91 -30.12
C GLY A 30 1.30 34.06 -29.15
N LEU A 31 1.07 34.19 -27.82
CA LEU A 31 1.76 33.38 -26.83
C LEU A 31 1.18 31.95 -26.74
N GLN A 32 -0.10 31.77 -27.06
CA GLN A 32 -0.85 30.49 -26.96
C GLN A 32 -0.69 29.74 -25.61
N LYS A 33 -0.44 30.48 -24.53
CA LYS A 33 -0.17 30.00 -23.18
C LYS A 33 -0.74 30.94 -22.14
N ASP A 34 -1.13 30.41 -21.01
CA ASP A 34 -1.55 31.22 -19.87
C ASP A 34 -0.41 32.13 -19.38
N ILE A 35 -0.74 33.35 -19.00
CA ILE A 35 0.25 34.32 -18.54
C ILE A 35 -0.26 35.10 -17.32
N GLN A 36 0.58 35.24 -16.31
CA GLN A 36 0.27 36.05 -15.13
C GLN A 36 0.24 37.55 -15.50
N TYR A 37 -0.68 38.34 -14.96
CA TYR A 37 -0.82 39.77 -15.27
C TYR A 37 0.48 40.56 -15.16
N ALA A 38 1.28 40.29 -14.13
CA ALA A 38 2.58 40.93 -13.98
C ALA A 38 3.55 40.59 -15.12
N ALA A 39 3.49 39.37 -15.63
CA ALA A 39 4.30 38.92 -16.77
C ALA A 39 3.72 39.43 -18.10
N ALA A 40 2.39 39.49 -18.27
CA ALA A 40 1.74 40.12 -19.41
C ALA A 40 2.15 41.59 -19.55
N LYS A 41 2.09 42.35 -18.46
CA LYS A 41 2.54 43.73 -18.41
C LYS A 41 4.01 43.89 -18.83
N LYS A 42 4.92 43.05 -18.37
CA LYS A 42 6.33 43.06 -18.75
C LYS A 42 6.50 42.75 -20.24
N ASN A 43 5.77 41.82 -20.79
CA ASN A 43 5.80 41.49 -22.22
C ASN A 43 5.27 42.63 -23.08
N LEU A 44 4.15 43.24 -22.70
CA LEU A 44 3.62 44.39 -23.42
C LEU A 44 4.61 45.55 -23.42
N VAL A 45 5.22 45.90 -22.29
CA VAL A 45 6.27 46.96 -22.24
C VAL A 45 7.49 46.62 -23.11
N ARG A 46 7.82 45.33 -23.26
CA ARG A 46 8.96 44.89 -24.08
C ARG A 46 8.63 44.87 -25.58
N MET A 47 7.41 44.49 -25.95
CA MET A 47 7.00 44.27 -27.34
C MET A 47 6.22 45.44 -27.96
N MET A 48 5.74 46.36 -27.12
CA MET A 48 5.10 47.60 -27.55
C MET A 48 5.87 48.80 -27.01
N PRO A 49 6.07 49.89 -27.80
CA PRO A 49 6.68 51.13 -27.30
C PRO A 49 5.69 51.91 -26.43
N CYS A 50 5.31 51.39 -25.25
CA CYS A 50 4.35 52.01 -24.35
C CYS A 50 4.87 52.17 -22.92
N ALA A 51 4.36 53.16 -22.23
CA ALA A 51 4.66 53.40 -20.83
C ALA A 51 4.05 52.28 -19.94
N LYS A 52 4.63 52.01 -18.75
CA LYS A 52 4.14 51.00 -17.78
C LYS A 52 2.71 51.24 -17.37
N SER A 53 2.23 52.50 -17.30
CA SER A 53 0.85 52.86 -17.01
C SER A 53 -0.11 52.40 -18.11
N VAL A 54 0.26 52.58 -19.37
CA VAL A 54 -0.48 52.12 -20.55
C VAL A 54 -0.54 50.60 -20.61
N ALA A 55 0.57 49.90 -20.40
CA ALA A 55 0.56 48.44 -20.32
C ALA A 55 -0.33 47.92 -19.19
N ASN A 56 -0.37 48.59 -18.05
CA ASN A 56 -1.27 48.23 -16.94
C ASN A 56 -2.74 48.40 -17.31
N ALA A 57 -3.09 49.53 -17.92
CA ALA A 57 -4.45 49.79 -18.36
C ALA A 57 -4.91 48.82 -19.45
N LEU A 58 -4.02 48.45 -20.40
CA LEU A 58 -4.29 47.45 -21.42
C LEU A 58 -4.57 46.07 -20.81
N VAL A 59 -3.75 45.63 -19.85
CA VAL A 59 -3.96 44.34 -19.16
C VAL A 59 -5.29 44.32 -18.46
N MET A 60 -5.65 45.38 -17.75
CA MET A 60 -6.97 45.50 -17.08
C MET A 60 -8.13 45.49 -18.09
N LYS A 61 -8.02 46.27 -19.15
CA LYS A 61 -9.06 46.34 -20.19
C LYS A 61 -9.30 45.02 -20.89
N LEU A 62 -8.24 44.30 -21.22
CA LEU A 62 -8.32 43.00 -21.88
C LEU A 62 -8.89 41.90 -20.95
N SER A 63 -8.71 42.02 -19.62
CA SER A 63 -9.33 41.10 -18.66
C SER A 63 -10.86 41.29 -18.59
N GLU A 64 -11.36 42.48 -18.83
CA GLU A 64 -12.79 42.78 -18.90
C GLU A 64 -13.46 42.33 -20.20
N GLU A 65 -12.70 42.21 -21.30
CA GLU A 65 -13.21 41.91 -22.65
C GLU A 65 -13.12 40.42 -23.03
N GLY A 66 -13.00 39.49 -22.08
CA GLY A 66 -13.11 38.05 -22.38
C GLY A 66 -11.81 37.25 -22.50
N PHE A 67 -10.66 37.80 -22.14
CA PHE A 67 -9.61 36.98 -21.60
C PHE A 67 -10.04 36.61 -20.20
N GLU A 68 -10.52 35.39 -19.98
CA GLU A 68 -11.01 34.93 -18.68
C GLU A 68 -9.95 35.18 -17.62
N GLY A 69 -10.16 36.22 -16.83
CA GLY A 69 -9.40 36.50 -15.65
C GLY A 69 -9.76 35.47 -14.59
N GLY A 70 -8.90 34.50 -14.36
CA GLY A 70 -9.02 33.64 -13.18
C GLY A 70 -8.83 34.49 -11.91
N GLU A 71 -9.35 34.04 -10.77
CA GLU A 71 -9.31 34.73 -9.47
C GLU A 71 -7.92 35.13 -8.97
N GLU A 72 -6.83 34.71 -9.66
CA GLU A 72 -5.44 34.95 -9.31
C GLU A 72 -4.66 35.85 -10.28
N HIS A 73 -5.31 36.76 -10.97
CA HIS A 73 -4.62 37.66 -11.92
C HIS A 73 -3.88 36.96 -13.07
N TRP A 74 -4.49 35.89 -13.61
CA TRP A 74 -4.02 35.20 -14.79
C TRP A 74 -4.86 35.52 -16.01
N PHE A 75 -4.19 35.72 -17.16
CA PHE A 75 -4.83 35.61 -18.47
C PHE A 75 -4.87 34.15 -18.87
N ARG A 76 -6.06 33.60 -19.05
CA ARG A 76 -6.31 32.25 -19.54
C ARG A 76 -6.39 32.26 -21.07
N HIS A 77 -5.44 31.63 -21.74
CA HIS A 77 -5.50 31.54 -23.19
C HIS A 77 -6.40 30.35 -23.59
N PRO A 78 -7.41 30.53 -24.49
CA PRO A 78 -8.33 29.44 -24.87
C PRO A 78 -7.61 28.17 -25.36
N ASP A 79 -6.57 28.36 -26.16
CA ASP A 79 -5.82 27.27 -26.79
C ASP A 79 -4.56 26.85 -25.99
N ALA A 80 -4.41 27.28 -24.74
CA ALA A 80 -3.28 26.86 -23.93
C ALA A 80 -3.36 25.34 -23.68
N PRO A 81 -2.27 24.58 -23.92
CA PRO A 81 -2.25 23.14 -23.66
C PRO A 81 -2.65 22.81 -22.23
N THR A 82 -3.49 21.80 -22.07
CA THR A 82 -3.95 21.29 -20.78
C THR A 82 -3.47 19.87 -20.55
N ALA A 83 -3.33 19.49 -19.30
CA ALA A 83 -2.96 18.15 -18.85
C ALA A 83 -3.60 17.88 -17.49
N THR A 84 -3.44 16.69 -16.95
CA THR A 84 -3.86 16.34 -15.59
C THR A 84 -2.66 15.92 -14.75
N GLY A 85 -2.76 16.12 -13.44
CA GLY A 85 -1.76 15.68 -12.49
C GLY A 85 -2.38 15.33 -11.15
N VAL A 86 -1.66 14.51 -10.35
CA VAL A 86 -2.09 14.09 -9.02
C VAL A 86 -1.24 14.76 -7.96
N VAL A 87 -1.91 15.31 -6.94
CA VAL A 87 -1.26 15.96 -5.80
C VAL A 87 -0.62 14.90 -4.90
N GLN A 88 0.67 15.03 -4.65
CA GLN A 88 1.42 14.17 -3.75
C GLN A 88 1.38 14.70 -2.31
N GLY A 89 1.22 13.78 -1.35
CA GLY A 89 1.27 14.12 0.06
C GLY A 89 2.69 14.48 0.50
N ALA A 90 2.78 15.40 1.47
CA ALA A 90 4.03 15.81 2.09
C ALA A 90 3.84 16.11 3.58
N ARG A 91 4.92 16.30 4.32
CA ARG A 91 4.82 16.68 5.75
C ARG A 91 4.50 18.15 5.96
N ARG A 92 4.82 19.00 4.97
CA ARG A 92 4.60 20.45 5.00
C ARG A 92 3.80 20.89 3.79
N PRO A 93 2.96 21.93 3.90
CA PRO A 93 2.21 22.47 2.76
C PRO A 93 3.12 22.90 1.60
N SER A 94 4.27 23.51 1.90
CA SER A 94 5.25 23.96 0.91
C SER A 94 5.87 22.85 0.08
N ASP A 95 5.89 21.63 0.60
CA ASP A 95 6.57 20.49 -0.02
C ASP A 95 5.63 19.63 -0.88
N MET A 96 4.33 19.92 -0.86
CA MET A 96 3.37 19.25 -1.74
C MET A 96 3.67 19.54 -3.21
N LYS A 97 3.60 18.53 -4.04
CA LYS A 97 3.89 18.58 -5.47
C LYS A 97 2.77 17.96 -6.28
N VAL A 98 2.77 18.22 -7.57
CA VAL A 98 1.88 17.58 -8.53
C VAL A 98 2.71 16.71 -9.47
N THR A 99 2.34 15.43 -9.54
CA THR A 99 2.92 14.49 -10.54
C THR A 99 2.03 14.51 -11.78
N PRO A 100 2.54 14.89 -12.96
CA PRO A 100 1.76 14.88 -14.19
C PRO A 100 1.42 13.45 -14.62
N GLN A 101 0.20 13.25 -15.18
CA GLN A 101 -0.27 11.95 -15.66
C GLN A 101 -0.28 11.84 -17.18
N SER A 102 -0.48 12.96 -17.88
CA SER A 102 -0.73 12.99 -19.33
C SER A 102 0.35 13.73 -20.14
N VAL A 103 1.40 14.18 -19.50
CA VAL A 103 2.54 14.85 -20.16
C VAL A 103 3.84 14.36 -19.55
N ASP A 104 4.88 14.26 -20.37
CA ASP A 104 6.22 14.00 -19.89
C ASP A 104 6.71 15.20 -19.08
N GLY A 105 7.20 14.93 -17.86
CA GLY A 105 7.73 15.99 -17.02
C GLY A 105 8.01 15.55 -15.60
N THR A 106 8.87 16.33 -14.96
CA THR A 106 9.16 16.21 -13.54
C THR A 106 8.00 16.77 -12.71
N GLU A 107 7.93 16.39 -11.45
CA GLU A 107 6.99 16.94 -10.48
C GLU A 107 7.02 18.47 -10.43
N PHE A 108 5.85 19.08 -10.34
CA PHE A 108 5.70 20.53 -10.24
C PHE A 108 5.36 20.92 -8.80
N SER A 109 5.95 22.03 -8.34
CA SER A 109 5.55 22.64 -7.08
C SER A 109 4.16 23.27 -7.19
N LEU A 110 3.35 23.10 -6.15
CA LEU A 110 2.07 23.79 -6.04
C LEU A 110 2.27 25.30 -5.91
N THR A 111 1.33 26.05 -6.49
CA THR A 111 1.25 27.50 -6.21
C THR A 111 0.68 27.72 -4.81
N ALA A 112 1.14 28.78 -4.19
CA ALA A 112 0.80 29.12 -2.82
C ALA A 112 -0.72 29.30 -2.53
N SER A 113 -1.56 29.41 -3.54
CA SER A 113 -3.00 29.73 -3.44
C SER A 113 -3.92 28.54 -3.71
N ALA A 114 -3.42 27.42 -4.25
CA ALA A 114 -4.26 26.26 -4.52
C ALA A 114 -4.59 25.51 -3.22
N GLN A 115 -5.88 25.37 -2.91
CA GLN A 115 -6.36 24.50 -1.82
C GLN A 115 -6.56 23.08 -2.33
N VAL A 116 -5.62 22.22 -2.02
CA VAL A 116 -5.60 20.83 -2.48
C VAL A 116 -5.26 19.89 -1.33
N VAL A 117 -5.75 18.67 -1.46
CA VAL A 117 -5.39 17.58 -0.56
C VAL A 117 -4.59 16.52 -1.33
N PRO A 118 -3.79 15.69 -0.64
CA PRO A 118 -3.14 14.55 -1.26
C PRO A 118 -4.15 13.66 -2.00
N GLY A 119 -3.82 13.28 -3.24
CA GLY A 119 -4.69 12.49 -4.09
C GLY A 119 -5.64 13.29 -4.98
N ASP A 120 -5.78 14.61 -4.79
CA ASP A 120 -6.56 15.44 -5.71
C ASP A 120 -6.01 15.34 -7.14
N VAL A 121 -6.93 15.20 -8.10
CA VAL A 121 -6.61 15.31 -9.52
C VAL A 121 -6.86 16.75 -9.95
N VAL A 122 -5.82 17.40 -10.43
CA VAL A 122 -5.86 18.81 -10.83
C VAL A 122 -5.65 18.97 -12.32
N GLU A 123 -6.31 19.98 -12.90
CA GLU A 123 -6.01 20.44 -14.24
C GLU A 123 -4.70 21.21 -14.22
N LEU A 124 -3.81 20.86 -15.13
CA LEU A 124 -2.58 21.59 -15.40
C LEU A 124 -2.74 22.37 -16.69
N ARG A 125 -2.31 23.63 -16.69
CA ARG A 125 -2.27 24.46 -17.90
C ARG A 125 -0.86 24.94 -18.17
N GLN A 126 -0.50 24.94 -19.44
CA GLN A 126 0.81 25.42 -19.85
C GLN A 126 0.88 26.94 -19.77
N THR A 127 1.86 27.44 -19.02
CA THR A 127 2.16 28.86 -18.89
C THR A 127 3.50 29.21 -19.53
N ILE A 128 3.80 30.48 -19.69
CA ILE A 128 5.12 30.92 -20.18
C ILE A 128 6.29 30.48 -19.30
N SER A 129 6.02 30.12 -18.04
CA SER A 129 7.02 29.63 -17.06
C SER A 129 6.91 28.13 -16.77
N GLY A 130 6.20 27.35 -17.60
CA GLY A 130 5.99 25.92 -17.45
C GLY A 130 4.55 25.58 -17.04
N TRP A 131 4.32 24.33 -16.70
CA TRP A 131 3.02 23.84 -16.26
C TRP A 131 2.65 24.35 -14.85
N ARG A 132 1.37 24.69 -14.66
CA ARG A 132 0.83 25.13 -13.36
C ARG A 132 -0.56 24.56 -13.12
N PRO A 133 -0.90 24.23 -11.86
CA PRO A 133 -2.26 23.85 -11.48
C PRO A 133 -3.25 24.99 -11.75
N ALA A 134 -4.39 24.67 -12.36
CA ALA A 134 -5.37 25.64 -12.83
C ALA A 134 -6.78 25.41 -12.28
N GLY A 135 -7.12 24.20 -11.88
CA GLY A 135 -8.41 23.85 -11.35
C GLY A 135 -8.40 22.45 -10.74
N LEU A 136 -9.43 22.14 -9.98
CA LEU A 136 -9.69 20.81 -9.44
C LEU A 136 -10.51 20.01 -10.47
N VAL A 137 -10.02 18.87 -10.88
CA VAL A 137 -10.75 17.91 -11.73
C VAL A 137 -11.59 16.99 -10.85
N SER A 138 -10.98 16.42 -9.82
CA SER A 138 -11.68 15.57 -8.86
C SER A 138 -10.94 15.50 -7.53
N ARG A 139 -11.70 15.22 -6.46
CA ARG A 139 -11.20 14.97 -5.11
C ARG A 139 -11.63 13.59 -4.66
N PRO A 140 -10.84 12.53 -4.99
CA PRO A 140 -11.19 11.15 -4.65
C PRO A 140 -11.24 10.92 -3.14
N GLN A 141 -10.33 11.54 -2.39
CA GLN A 141 -10.26 11.41 -0.94
C GLN A 141 -10.87 12.61 -0.26
N ARG A 142 -12.14 12.49 0.10
CA ARG A 142 -12.86 13.53 0.85
C ARG A 142 -12.92 13.27 2.35
N ARG A 143 -12.78 12.00 2.78
CA ARG A 143 -12.87 11.58 4.18
C ARG A 143 -11.49 11.42 4.78
N TRP A 144 -11.33 11.97 5.97
CA TRP A 144 -10.07 11.99 6.70
C TRP A 144 -10.30 11.63 8.16
N VAL A 145 -9.43 10.77 8.70
CA VAL A 145 -9.38 10.49 10.13
C VAL A 145 -8.51 11.55 10.79
N CYS A 146 -9.08 12.28 11.73
CA CYS A 146 -8.53 13.49 12.29
C CYS A 146 -8.54 13.47 13.81
N ARG A 147 -7.67 14.29 14.40
CA ARG A 147 -7.69 14.66 15.81
C ARG A 147 -8.00 16.15 15.95
N CYS A 148 -8.69 16.52 17.01
CA CYS A 148 -8.93 17.92 17.33
C CYS A 148 -7.62 18.61 17.72
N VAL A 149 -7.44 19.87 17.26
CA VAL A 149 -6.28 20.71 17.61
C VAL A 149 -6.73 22.06 18.19
N THR A 150 -8.04 22.30 18.30
CA THR A 150 -8.58 23.46 19.02
C THR A 150 -8.41 23.22 20.52
N ASP A 151 -7.87 24.20 21.24
CA ASP A 151 -7.76 24.14 22.69
C ASP A 151 -9.15 24.00 23.32
N ALA A 152 -9.35 22.93 24.07
CA ALA A 152 -10.60 22.66 24.77
C ALA A 152 -10.99 23.76 25.78
N ALA A 153 -10.02 24.58 26.21
CA ALA A 153 -10.25 25.77 27.05
C ALA A 153 -10.91 26.94 26.30
N ALA A 154 -10.92 26.93 24.96
CA ALA A 154 -11.56 27.95 24.12
C ALA A 154 -13.08 27.71 24.04
N LYS A 155 -13.80 27.77 25.14
CA LYS A 155 -15.23 27.43 25.31
C LYS A 155 -16.23 28.29 24.51
N GLU A 156 -15.78 29.24 23.72
CA GLU A 156 -16.63 30.16 22.98
C GLU A 156 -16.42 30.15 21.45
N THR A 157 -15.76 29.09 20.90
CA THR A 157 -15.58 29.03 19.46
C THR A 157 -16.76 28.36 18.78
N GLU A 158 -17.28 29.01 17.75
CA GLU A 158 -18.30 28.43 16.85
C GLU A 158 -17.71 27.27 15.99
N TRP A 159 -16.38 27.24 15.82
CA TRP A 159 -15.67 26.36 14.91
C TRP A 159 -14.52 25.63 15.59
N LEU A 160 -14.45 24.34 15.34
CA LEU A 160 -13.35 23.45 15.78
C LEU A 160 -12.41 23.18 14.62
N LEU A 161 -11.10 23.13 14.90
CA LEU A 161 -10.07 22.76 13.94
C LEU A 161 -9.56 21.36 14.24
N PHE A 162 -9.38 20.59 13.18
CA PHE A 162 -8.90 19.23 13.22
C PHE A 162 -7.74 19.04 12.23
N LYS A 163 -6.79 18.20 12.60
CA LYS A 163 -5.69 17.76 11.71
C LYS A 163 -5.83 16.30 11.39
N PRO A 164 -5.63 15.88 10.12
CA PRO A 164 -5.47 14.48 9.79
C PRO A 164 -4.38 13.81 10.63
N ILE A 165 -4.62 12.58 11.05
CA ILE A 165 -3.61 11.77 11.77
C ILE A 165 -2.46 11.42 10.82
N SER A 166 -2.72 11.35 9.51
CA SER A 166 -1.68 11.13 8.50
C SER A 166 -0.64 12.25 8.50
N ALA A 167 0.63 11.90 8.72
CA ALA A 167 1.75 12.84 8.66
C ALA A 167 2.01 13.43 7.25
N PHE A 168 1.38 12.90 6.21
CA PHE A 168 1.55 13.31 4.81
C PHE A 168 0.37 14.10 4.25
N ALA A 169 -0.54 14.56 5.12
CA ALA A 169 -1.66 15.42 4.78
C ALA A 169 -1.58 16.73 5.57
N PRO A 170 -0.79 17.72 5.10
CA PRO A 170 -0.56 18.98 5.83
C PRO A 170 -1.71 19.96 5.61
N ILE A 171 -2.90 19.59 6.04
CA ILE A 171 -4.14 20.37 5.95
C ILE A 171 -4.81 20.47 7.32
N GLU A 172 -5.73 21.41 7.46
CA GLU A 172 -6.64 21.53 8.59
C GLU A 172 -8.09 21.47 8.11
N LEU A 173 -8.94 20.86 8.91
CA LEU A 173 -10.37 20.73 8.64
C LEU A 173 -11.13 21.54 9.69
N GLN A 174 -12.05 22.40 9.24
CA GLN A 174 -12.86 23.24 10.10
C GLN A 174 -14.30 22.72 10.13
N VAL A 175 -14.80 22.41 11.33
CA VAL A 175 -16.14 21.86 11.56
C VAL A 175 -16.90 22.75 12.53
N ASN A 176 -18.19 22.96 12.31
CA ASN A 176 -19.04 23.66 13.27
C ASN A 176 -19.19 22.83 14.55
N VAL A 177 -19.02 23.45 15.72
CA VAL A 177 -19.10 22.78 17.02
C VAL A 177 -20.44 22.05 17.23
N GLN A 178 -21.53 22.56 16.64
CA GLN A 178 -22.85 21.96 16.73
C GLN A 178 -23.00 20.64 15.96
N GLU A 179 -22.12 20.37 15.01
CA GLU A 179 -22.12 19.11 14.26
C GLU A 179 -21.41 17.96 15.03
N VAL A 180 -20.61 18.29 16.04
CA VAL A 180 -19.86 17.29 16.80
C VAL A 180 -20.69 16.84 17.99
N PRO A 181 -21.05 15.54 18.09
CA PRO A 181 -21.83 15.03 19.21
C PRO A 181 -21.15 15.25 20.57
N PRO A 182 -21.91 15.55 21.63
CA PRO A 182 -21.37 15.89 22.95
C PRO A 182 -20.63 14.73 23.64
N GLU A 183 -20.85 13.48 23.19
CA GLU A 183 -20.15 12.29 23.67
C GLU A 183 -18.74 12.12 23.09
N VAL A 184 -18.35 12.96 22.13
CA VAL A 184 -17.00 12.97 21.57
C VAL A 184 -16.05 13.72 22.50
N ASP A 185 -15.05 13.02 22.99
CA ASP A 185 -13.95 13.60 23.76
C ASP A 185 -12.92 14.21 22.79
N LEU A 186 -12.92 15.52 22.66
CA LEU A 186 -12.05 16.24 21.71
C LEU A 186 -10.55 16.07 21.98
N GLU A 187 -10.16 15.69 23.20
CA GLU A 187 -8.76 15.47 23.54
C GLU A 187 -8.28 14.05 23.22
N ARG A 188 -9.20 13.08 23.30
CA ARG A 188 -8.86 11.65 23.24
C ARG A 188 -9.39 10.95 22.01
N ASP A 189 -10.47 11.44 21.40
CA ASP A 189 -11.12 10.74 20.31
C ASP A 189 -10.57 11.17 18.94
N ALA A 190 -10.31 10.18 18.10
CA ALA A 190 -10.15 10.38 16.67
C ALA A 190 -11.52 10.33 15.99
N VAL A 191 -11.74 11.24 15.04
CA VAL A 191 -12.99 11.39 14.32
C VAL A 191 -12.78 11.30 12.81
N GLU A 192 -13.78 10.84 12.08
CA GLU A 192 -13.82 10.89 10.63
C GLU A 192 -14.60 12.14 10.20
N LEU A 193 -13.97 12.95 9.37
CA LEU A 193 -14.52 14.17 8.81
C LEU A 193 -14.56 14.08 7.29
N GLU A 194 -15.56 14.70 6.67
CA GLU A 194 -15.71 14.76 5.22
C GLU A 194 -15.60 16.22 4.75
N ILE A 195 -14.66 16.51 3.85
CA ILE A 195 -14.49 17.82 3.22
C ILE A 195 -15.78 18.16 2.45
N SER A 196 -16.31 19.36 2.65
CA SER A 196 -17.51 19.84 1.97
C SER A 196 -17.38 19.77 0.45
N ALA A 197 -18.49 19.44 -0.23
CA ALA A 197 -18.50 19.29 -1.68
C ALA A 197 -18.17 20.59 -2.43
N ASP A 198 -18.52 21.70 -1.82
CA ASP A 198 -18.35 23.07 -2.32
C ASP A 198 -17.03 23.71 -1.86
N ALA A 199 -16.14 22.95 -1.21
CA ALA A 199 -14.84 23.47 -0.79
C ALA A 199 -14.07 24.04 -1.99
N PRO A 200 -13.73 25.33 -2.00
CA PRO A 200 -13.17 26.00 -3.15
C PRO A 200 -11.76 25.48 -3.47
N PHE A 201 -11.41 25.48 -4.76
CA PHE A 201 -10.04 25.14 -5.20
C PHE A 201 -9.06 26.29 -4.89
N PHE A 202 -9.52 27.53 -4.96
CA PHE A 202 -8.77 28.71 -4.55
C PHE A 202 -9.49 29.38 -3.39
N ALA A 203 -8.93 29.37 -2.20
CA ALA A 203 -9.46 30.09 -1.07
C ALA A 203 -8.45 31.08 -0.51
N LYS A 204 -8.97 32.09 0.20
CA LYS A 204 -8.13 33.04 0.92
C LYS A 204 -7.38 32.29 2.03
N ARG A 205 -6.05 32.35 1.99
CA ARG A 205 -5.20 31.87 3.07
C ARG A 205 -5.53 32.59 4.36
N ARG A 206 -5.69 31.83 5.43
CA ARG A 206 -5.70 32.37 6.78
C ARG A 206 -4.26 32.33 7.28
N GLU A 207 -3.73 33.47 7.73
CA GLU A 207 -2.46 33.47 8.44
C GLU A 207 -2.59 32.58 9.66
N ALA A 208 -1.67 31.63 9.82
CA ALA A 208 -1.61 30.74 10.98
C ALA A 208 -1.14 31.55 12.21
N ALA A 209 -2.06 32.31 12.79
CA ALA A 209 -1.78 33.23 13.87
C ALA A 209 -1.55 32.56 15.24
N TYR A 210 -1.53 31.23 15.35
CA TYR A 210 -1.69 30.61 16.68
C TYR A 210 -0.51 29.80 17.23
N TRP A 211 0.57 29.50 16.50
CA TRP A 211 1.66 28.68 17.08
C TRP A 211 3.07 29.05 16.63
N GLY A 212 3.35 30.28 16.28
CA GLY A 212 4.75 30.70 16.05
C GLY A 212 5.52 29.95 14.96
N SER A 213 4.81 29.24 14.06
CA SER A 213 5.36 28.64 12.86
C SER A 213 4.99 29.51 11.67
N ASP A 214 5.97 29.90 10.86
CA ASP A 214 5.78 30.62 9.59
C ASP A 214 5.08 29.77 8.49
N GLU A 215 4.49 28.62 8.87
CA GLU A 215 3.83 27.69 7.95
C GLU A 215 2.33 28.00 7.85
N GLU A 216 1.89 28.47 6.68
CA GLU A 216 0.47 28.65 6.36
C GLU A 216 -0.18 27.28 6.06
N TRP A 217 -1.08 26.81 6.95
CA TRP A 217 -1.89 25.62 6.74
C TRP A 217 -3.10 25.91 5.88
N GLN A 218 -3.46 24.97 4.99
CA GLN A 218 -4.69 25.05 4.20
C GLN A 218 -5.87 24.57 5.04
N ILE A 219 -6.89 25.42 5.23
CA ILE A 219 -8.08 25.10 6.02
C ILE A 219 -9.23 24.79 5.06
N PHE A 220 -9.87 23.64 5.26
CA PHE A 220 -11.03 23.20 4.48
C PHE A 220 -12.28 23.14 5.34
N PRO A 221 -13.43 23.63 4.86
CA PRO A 221 -14.71 23.37 5.51
C PRO A 221 -15.02 21.88 5.41
N ALA A 222 -15.45 21.29 6.52
CA ALA A 222 -15.74 19.87 6.62
C ALA A 222 -16.93 19.60 7.53
N HIS A 223 -17.50 18.40 7.41
CA HIS A 223 -18.61 17.90 8.20
C HIS A 223 -18.19 16.73 9.06
N PHE A 224 -18.74 16.61 10.24
CA PHE A 224 -18.56 15.46 11.12
C PHE A 224 -19.26 14.23 10.52
N VAL A 225 -18.55 13.09 10.46
CA VAL A 225 -19.12 11.83 9.98
C VAL A 225 -19.38 10.87 11.15
N ARG A 226 -18.35 10.58 11.93
CA ARG A 226 -18.45 9.68 13.09
C ARG A 226 -17.22 9.75 13.98
N LYS A 227 -17.36 9.29 15.21
CA LYS A 227 -16.24 8.88 16.06
C LYS A 227 -15.62 7.59 15.50
N VAL A 228 -14.30 7.52 15.48
CA VAL A 228 -13.53 6.37 14.96
C VAL A 228 -13.00 5.50 16.08
N GLY A 229 -12.30 6.10 17.04
CA GLY A 229 -11.71 5.37 18.16
C GLY A 229 -11.04 6.31 19.14
N VAL A 230 -10.62 5.76 20.27
CA VAL A 230 -9.88 6.50 21.30
C VAL A 230 -8.39 6.40 20.98
N MET A 231 -7.70 7.53 20.89
CA MET A 231 -6.25 7.56 20.67
C MET A 231 -5.51 7.01 21.89
N ASN A 232 -4.39 6.32 21.65
CA ASN A 232 -3.59 5.64 22.66
C ASN A 232 -4.33 4.47 23.39
N ASP A 233 -5.41 3.98 22.80
CA ASP A 233 -6.09 2.76 23.22
C ASP A 233 -5.88 1.68 22.14
N PRO A 234 -5.46 0.44 22.46
CA PRO A 234 -5.10 -0.57 21.45
C PRO A 234 -6.19 -0.87 20.43
N LEU A 235 -7.44 -0.98 20.87
CA LEU A 235 -8.59 -1.20 19.98
C LEU A 235 -8.95 0.07 19.22
N GLY A 236 -8.82 1.23 19.86
CA GLY A 236 -8.98 2.54 19.24
C GLY A 236 -7.97 2.78 18.14
N GLU A 237 -6.68 2.48 18.35
CA GLU A 237 -5.62 2.60 17.36
C GLU A 237 -5.84 1.67 16.15
N MET A 238 -6.33 0.44 16.37
CA MET A 238 -6.72 -0.46 15.29
C MET A 238 -7.84 0.14 14.44
N ALA A 239 -8.88 0.69 15.08
CA ALA A 239 -10.00 1.32 14.39
C ALA A 239 -9.55 2.57 13.61
N ILE A 240 -8.67 3.38 14.20
CA ILE A 240 -8.06 4.57 13.58
C ILE A 240 -7.25 4.19 12.35
N ALA A 241 -6.34 3.21 12.48
CA ALA A 241 -5.53 2.73 11.37
C ALA A 241 -6.41 2.12 10.27
N SER A 242 -7.41 1.31 10.63
CA SER A 242 -8.34 0.73 9.67
C SER A 242 -9.10 1.79 8.89
N ALA A 243 -9.61 2.81 9.55
CA ALA A 243 -10.33 3.91 8.90
C ALA A 243 -9.37 4.74 8.01
N GLN A 244 -8.16 5.02 8.49
CA GLN A 244 -7.15 5.79 7.75
C GLN A 244 -6.73 5.11 6.44
N PHE A 245 -6.61 3.79 6.43
CA PHE A 245 -6.20 3.01 5.26
C PHE A 245 -7.37 2.38 4.50
N GLY A 246 -8.60 2.68 4.89
CA GLY A 246 -9.80 2.17 4.24
C GLY A 246 -9.98 0.66 4.39
N VAL A 247 -9.47 0.06 5.48
CA VAL A 247 -9.63 -1.36 5.79
C VAL A 247 -11.06 -1.61 6.28
N PRO A 248 -11.88 -2.41 5.58
CA PRO A 248 -13.24 -2.69 6.01
C PRO A 248 -13.24 -3.67 7.20
N ILE A 249 -13.61 -3.20 8.39
CA ILE A 249 -13.65 -4.03 9.60
C ILE A 249 -14.86 -4.96 9.56
N ASP A 250 -16.05 -4.43 9.27
CA ASP A 250 -17.30 -5.17 9.31
C ASP A 250 -17.59 -5.91 8.00
N PHE A 251 -18.20 -7.08 8.10
CA PHE A 251 -18.80 -7.78 6.97
C PHE A 251 -20.20 -7.26 6.68
N SER A 252 -20.62 -7.33 5.42
CA SER A 252 -22.00 -7.00 5.07
C SER A 252 -22.99 -7.98 5.74
N PRO A 253 -24.21 -7.52 6.10
CA PRO A 253 -25.23 -8.41 6.67
C PRO A 253 -25.55 -9.61 5.78
N ASP A 254 -25.54 -9.44 4.47
CA ASP A 254 -25.78 -10.51 3.50
C ASP A 254 -24.66 -11.56 3.54
N THR A 255 -23.40 -11.14 3.71
CA THR A 255 -22.24 -12.02 3.85
C THR A 255 -22.32 -12.85 5.13
N LEU A 256 -22.70 -12.23 6.25
CA LEU A 256 -22.89 -12.95 7.52
C LEU A 256 -24.05 -13.95 7.41
N ALA A 257 -25.17 -13.56 6.81
CA ALA A 257 -26.31 -14.43 6.60
C ALA A 257 -26.01 -15.60 5.63
N GLU A 258 -25.15 -15.40 4.64
CA GLU A 258 -24.67 -16.46 3.74
C GLU A 258 -23.74 -17.43 4.51
N ALA A 259 -22.79 -16.91 5.28
CA ALA A 259 -21.89 -17.72 6.10
C ALA A 259 -22.66 -18.59 7.12
N GLU A 260 -23.70 -18.04 7.77
CA GLU A 260 -24.52 -18.80 8.72
C GLU A 260 -25.24 -20.01 8.10
N LYS A 261 -25.57 -19.97 6.82
CA LYS A 261 -26.23 -21.10 6.11
C LYS A 261 -25.27 -22.24 5.79
N LEU A 262 -23.95 -22.02 5.88
CA LEU A 262 -22.98 -23.07 5.63
C LEU A 262 -23.01 -24.10 6.76
N PRO A 263 -22.77 -25.39 6.46
CA PRO A 263 -22.76 -26.46 7.47
C PRO A 263 -21.57 -26.26 8.42
N GLU A 264 -21.65 -26.79 9.62
CA GLU A 264 -20.52 -26.76 10.57
C GLU A 264 -19.45 -27.82 10.28
N LYS A 265 -19.80 -28.84 9.53
CA LYS A 265 -18.91 -29.96 9.16
C LYS A 265 -18.96 -30.21 7.66
N VAL A 266 -17.90 -30.79 7.14
CA VAL A 266 -17.83 -31.21 5.74
C VAL A 266 -18.98 -32.17 5.43
N ASP A 267 -19.77 -31.84 4.38
CA ASP A 267 -20.83 -32.74 3.91
C ASP A 267 -20.18 -33.91 3.15
N ARG A 268 -20.50 -35.13 3.57
CA ARG A 268 -19.98 -36.35 2.91
C ARG A 268 -20.35 -36.42 1.41
N ARG A 269 -21.43 -35.77 0.99
CA ARG A 269 -21.77 -35.65 -0.45
C ARG A 269 -20.76 -34.82 -1.24
N SER A 270 -20.03 -33.93 -0.59
CA SER A 270 -18.94 -33.16 -1.19
C SER A 270 -17.73 -34.01 -1.54
N LEU A 271 -17.64 -35.23 -1.02
CA LEU A 271 -16.50 -36.12 -1.20
C LEU A 271 -16.54 -36.92 -2.51
N LEU A 272 -17.69 -37.01 -3.20
CA LEU A 272 -17.94 -37.90 -4.35
C LEU A 272 -16.94 -37.75 -5.53
N HIS A 273 -16.27 -36.63 -5.63
CA HIS A 273 -15.30 -36.34 -6.71
C HIS A 273 -13.93 -35.93 -6.17
N ARG A 274 -13.62 -36.31 -4.95
CA ARG A 274 -12.37 -35.97 -4.29
C ARG A 274 -11.57 -37.23 -3.97
N VAL A 275 -10.25 -37.10 -4.05
CA VAL A 275 -9.36 -38.17 -3.62
C VAL A 275 -9.39 -38.23 -2.09
N ASP A 276 -9.61 -39.42 -1.54
CA ASP A 276 -9.53 -39.64 -0.11
C ASP A 276 -8.08 -39.81 0.33
N LEU A 277 -7.57 -38.88 1.10
CA LEU A 277 -6.21 -38.87 1.67
C LEU A 277 -6.25 -38.81 3.21
N THR A 278 -7.38 -39.20 3.81
CA THR A 278 -7.57 -39.11 5.27
C THR A 278 -6.64 -40.03 6.07
N ASP A 279 -6.14 -41.10 5.46
CA ASP A 279 -5.19 -42.03 6.05
C ASP A 279 -3.74 -41.52 6.05
N LEU A 280 -3.42 -40.49 5.22
CA LEU A 280 -2.08 -39.92 5.18
C LEU A 280 -1.87 -38.95 6.36
N ALA A 281 -0.72 -39.06 6.98
CA ALA A 281 -0.38 -38.29 8.17
C ALA A 281 -0.06 -36.81 7.86
N PHE A 282 -1.00 -36.09 7.27
CA PHE A 282 -0.88 -34.63 7.09
C PHE A 282 -0.77 -33.91 8.42
N VAL A 283 0.06 -32.89 8.49
CA VAL A 283 0.21 -31.99 9.63
C VAL A 283 0.15 -30.54 9.18
N THR A 284 -0.39 -29.66 10.03
CA THR A 284 -0.23 -28.22 9.92
C THR A 284 0.90 -27.75 10.83
N ILE A 285 1.72 -26.80 10.40
CA ILE A 285 2.83 -26.24 11.17
C ILE A 285 2.76 -24.71 11.06
N ASP A 286 2.38 -24.04 12.13
CA ASP A 286 2.10 -22.60 12.17
C ASP A 286 2.55 -21.97 13.50
N GLY A 287 2.33 -20.68 13.66
CA GLY A 287 2.52 -19.98 14.93
C GLY A 287 1.54 -20.46 16.02
N GLU A 288 1.87 -20.19 17.28
CA GLU A 288 1.10 -20.59 18.44
C GLU A 288 -0.32 -20.03 18.42
N ASP A 289 -0.49 -18.79 17.95
CA ASP A 289 -1.75 -18.05 17.92
C ASP A 289 -2.57 -18.25 16.65
N ALA A 290 -2.05 -18.97 15.65
CA ALA A 290 -2.73 -19.22 14.38
C ALA A 290 -4.02 -20.04 14.59
N ARG A 291 -5.09 -19.65 13.86
CA ARG A 291 -6.39 -20.32 13.83
C ARG A 291 -6.87 -20.65 12.43
N ASP A 292 -6.31 -19.99 11.43
CA ASP A 292 -6.64 -20.07 10.01
C ASP A 292 -5.57 -20.88 9.26
N PHE A 293 -5.58 -22.20 9.47
CA PHE A 293 -4.60 -23.12 8.86
C PHE A 293 -4.90 -23.30 7.37
N ASP A 294 -4.18 -22.56 6.53
CA ASP A 294 -4.31 -22.57 5.08
C ASP A 294 -3.75 -23.84 4.44
N ASP A 295 -2.69 -24.41 5.01
CA ASP A 295 -1.91 -25.49 4.43
C ASP A 295 -1.61 -26.62 5.40
N ALA A 296 -1.57 -27.84 4.86
CA ALA A 296 -1.08 -29.02 5.52
C ALA A 296 -0.11 -29.75 4.58
N VAL A 297 0.93 -30.34 5.15
CA VAL A 297 1.99 -30.99 4.39
C VAL A 297 2.14 -32.46 4.78
N TYR A 298 2.49 -33.26 3.76
CA TYR A 298 2.90 -34.65 3.90
C TYR A 298 4.06 -34.92 2.97
N CYS A 299 5.03 -35.72 3.43
CA CYS A 299 6.21 -36.07 2.65
C CYS A 299 6.61 -37.52 2.82
N GLU A 300 6.86 -38.20 1.74
CA GLU A 300 7.44 -39.55 1.73
C GLU A 300 8.73 -39.62 0.88
N GLU A 301 9.67 -40.41 1.30
CA GLU A 301 10.91 -40.66 0.56
C GLU A 301 10.66 -41.68 -0.57
N THR A 302 11.25 -41.39 -1.73
CA THR A 302 11.21 -42.27 -2.90
C THR A 302 12.65 -42.63 -3.32
N PRO A 303 12.87 -43.65 -4.15
CA PRO A 303 14.21 -44.00 -4.62
C PRO A 303 14.95 -42.83 -5.28
N GLU A 304 14.21 -41.93 -5.97
CA GLU A 304 14.76 -40.83 -6.74
C GLU A 304 14.79 -39.48 -5.96
N GLY A 305 14.14 -39.42 -4.80
CA GLY A 305 14.05 -38.20 -4.00
C GLY A 305 12.87 -38.23 -3.02
N TRP A 306 11.91 -37.34 -3.19
CA TRP A 306 10.75 -37.21 -2.32
C TRP A 306 9.47 -37.01 -3.12
N ARG A 307 8.36 -37.49 -2.59
CA ARG A 307 7.04 -37.09 -2.98
C ARG A 307 6.50 -36.15 -1.90
N LEU A 308 6.22 -34.91 -2.27
CA LEU A 308 5.67 -33.87 -1.41
C LEU A 308 4.22 -33.61 -1.78
N LEU A 309 3.32 -33.74 -0.82
CA LEU A 309 1.92 -33.34 -0.95
C LEU A 309 1.71 -32.06 -0.13
N VAL A 310 1.26 -31.01 -0.81
CA VAL A 310 0.86 -29.73 -0.20
C VAL A 310 -0.65 -29.61 -0.38
N ALA A 311 -1.38 -29.80 0.72
CA ALA A 311 -2.83 -29.68 0.75
C ALA A 311 -3.22 -28.28 1.19
N ILE A 312 -3.92 -27.55 0.32
CA ILE A 312 -4.37 -26.17 0.54
C ILE A 312 -5.87 -26.16 0.75
N ALA A 313 -6.35 -25.39 1.71
CA ALA A 313 -7.78 -25.23 2.00
C ALA A 313 -8.58 -24.88 0.74
N ASP A 314 -9.60 -25.66 0.40
CA ASP A 314 -10.45 -25.41 -0.77
C ASP A 314 -11.52 -24.37 -0.46
N VAL A 315 -11.09 -23.12 -0.29
CA VAL A 315 -11.96 -21.97 -0.04
C VAL A 315 -13.00 -21.82 -1.17
N SER A 316 -12.62 -22.13 -2.41
CA SER A 316 -13.49 -22.00 -3.58
C SER A 316 -14.71 -22.96 -3.56
N HIS A 317 -14.67 -23.99 -2.74
CA HIS A 317 -15.82 -24.84 -2.51
C HIS A 317 -16.99 -24.09 -1.83
N TYR A 318 -16.66 -23.20 -0.89
CA TYR A 318 -17.60 -22.46 -0.07
C TYR A 318 -17.88 -21.06 -0.60
N VAL A 319 -16.85 -20.37 -1.06
CA VAL A 319 -16.92 -19.00 -1.60
C VAL A 319 -17.06 -19.09 -3.12
N ARG A 320 -18.31 -18.99 -3.61
CA ARG A 320 -18.60 -19.10 -5.04
C ARG A 320 -18.59 -17.74 -5.72
N PRO A 321 -18.12 -17.65 -6.97
CA PRO A 321 -18.10 -16.39 -7.71
C PRO A 321 -19.47 -15.69 -7.73
N GLY A 322 -19.50 -14.40 -7.44
CA GLY A 322 -20.67 -13.54 -7.46
C GLY A 322 -21.58 -13.62 -6.22
N THR A 323 -21.26 -14.44 -5.21
CA THR A 323 -21.98 -14.48 -3.94
C THR A 323 -21.63 -13.27 -3.04
N SER A 324 -22.30 -13.11 -1.91
CA SER A 324 -21.98 -12.04 -0.94
C SER A 324 -20.62 -12.26 -0.30
N LEU A 325 -20.30 -13.52 0.02
CA LEU A 325 -18.97 -13.90 0.51
C LEU A 325 -17.87 -13.52 -0.47
N ASP A 326 -18.06 -13.80 -1.76
CA ASP A 326 -17.10 -13.46 -2.81
C ASP A 326 -16.91 -11.94 -2.96
N ARG A 327 -18.01 -11.18 -3.00
CA ARG A 327 -17.94 -9.71 -3.12
C ARG A 327 -17.22 -9.05 -1.95
N ASP A 328 -17.49 -9.49 -0.72
CA ASP A 328 -16.79 -8.95 0.45
C ASP A 328 -15.31 -9.38 0.47
N ALA A 329 -15.01 -10.61 0.08
CA ALA A 329 -13.63 -11.10 -0.04
C ALA A 329 -12.84 -10.30 -1.09
N GLN A 330 -13.46 -10.01 -2.27
CA GLN A 330 -12.86 -9.13 -3.28
C GLN A 330 -12.56 -7.73 -2.73
N LYS A 331 -13.53 -7.12 -2.05
CA LYS A 331 -13.40 -5.79 -1.48
C LYS A 331 -12.30 -5.72 -0.41
N ARG A 332 -12.16 -6.77 0.40
CA ARG A 332 -11.12 -6.89 1.43
C ARG A 332 -9.75 -7.22 0.83
N ALA A 333 -9.73 -8.03 -0.22
CA ALA A 333 -8.56 -8.51 -0.95
C ALA A 333 -7.59 -9.38 -0.13
N THR A 334 -7.40 -9.09 1.15
CA THR A 334 -6.50 -9.81 2.06
C THR A 334 -6.97 -9.68 3.52
N SER A 335 -6.56 -10.61 4.37
CA SER A 335 -6.60 -10.39 5.82
C SER A 335 -5.55 -9.35 6.23
N VAL A 336 -5.88 -8.52 7.22
CA VAL A 336 -4.99 -7.49 7.77
C VAL A 336 -4.67 -7.83 9.21
N TYR A 337 -3.38 -7.95 9.51
CA TYR A 337 -2.88 -8.36 10.82
C TYR A 337 -2.40 -7.14 11.59
N PHE A 338 -3.02 -6.90 12.74
CA PHE A 338 -2.58 -5.93 13.74
C PHE A 338 -1.81 -6.65 14.85
N PRO A 339 -1.01 -5.96 15.66
CA PRO A 339 -0.23 -6.61 16.70
C PRO A 339 -1.04 -7.46 17.69
N SER A 340 -2.28 -7.05 18.02
CA SER A 340 -3.16 -7.72 18.98
C SER A 340 -4.41 -8.35 18.38
N SER A 341 -4.65 -8.20 17.05
CA SER A 341 -5.91 -8.63 16.42
C SER A 341 -5.76 -8.82 14.91
N VAL A 342 -6.77 -9.40 14.29
CA VAL A 342 -6.82 -9.59 12.84
C VAL A 342 -8.16 -9.12 12.29
N VAL A 343 -8.13 -8.43 11.15
CA VAL A 343 -9.32 -8.20 10.32
C VAL A 343 -9.30 -9.24 9.20
N PRO A 344 -10.08 -10.32 9.32
CA PRO A 344 -10.00 -11.46 8.42
C PRO A 344 -10.64 -11.15 7.05
N MET A 345 -10.14 -11.74 5.98
CA MET A 345 -10.73 -11.64 4.64
C MET A 345 -12.09 -12.34 4.55
N LEU A 346 -12.25 -13.42 5.26
CA LEU A 346 -13.47 -14.24 5.32
C LEU A 346 -14.04 -14.28 6.74
N PRO A 347 -15.37 -14.44 6.92
CA PRO A 347 -15.96 -14.63 8.24
C PRO A 347 -15.32 -15.81 9.00
N GLU A 348 -15.21 -15.71 10.34
CA GLU A 348 -14.52 -16.70 11.17
C GLU A 348 -15.07 -18.11 11.04
N LYS A 349 -16.37 -18.27 10.75
CA LYS A 349 -16.99 -19.59 10.46
C LYS A 349 -16.30 -20.30 9.29
N LEU A 350 -15.74 -19.54 8.35
CA LEU A 350 -14.92 -20.04 7.24
C LEU A 350 -13.43 -20.03 7.59
N SER A 351 -12.88 -18.87 7.95
CA SER A 351 -11.42 -18.72 8.11
C SER A 351 -10.87 -19.58 9.25
N ASN A 352 -11.54 -19.65 10.39
CA ASN A 352 -11.13 -20.45 11.55
C ASN A 352 -11.85 -21.80 11.63
N GLY A 353 -12.95 -21.95 10.86
CA GLY A 353 -13.85 -23.10 10.87
C GLY A 353 -13.67 -24.04 9.69
N LEU A 354 -14.59 -23.94 8.70
CA LEU A 354 -14.72 -24.90 7.59
C LEU A 354 -13.50 -24.95 6.66
N CYS A 355 -12.84 -23.82 6.42
CA CYS A 355 -11.66 -23.76 5.57
C CYS A 355 -10.38 -24.12 6.33
N SER A 356 -10.27 -23.75 7.60
CA SER A 356 -9.08 -24.05 8.40
C SER A 356 -8.84 -25.54 8.53
N LEU A 357 -7.63 -26.00 8.22
CA LEU A 357 -7.22 -27.41 8.24
C LEU A 357 -7.00 -27.90 9.68
N ASN A 358 -8.01 -27.71 10.52
CA ASN A 358 -8.01 -28.07 11.93
C ASN A 358 -7.72 -29.57 12.13
N PRO A 359 -6.99 -29.96 13.19
CA PRO A 359 -6.68 -31.35 13.48
C PRO A 359 -7.93 -32.14 13.89
N GLY A 360 -7.92 -33.44 13.57
CA GLY A 360 -8.94 -34.38 14.02
C GLY A 360 -10.30 -34.26 13.34
N VAL A 361 -10.37 -33.53 12.20
CA VAL A 361 -11.59 -33.36 11.40
C VAL A 361 -11.27 -33.40 9.92
N ASP A 362 -12.25 -33.88 9.13
CA ASP A 362 -12.12 -33.89 7.67
C ASP A 362 -12.19 -32.48 7.10
N ARG A 363 -11.32 -32.17 6.13
CA ARG A 363 -11.29 -30.88 5.44
C ARG A 363 -11.15 -31.05 3.93
N LEU A 364 -11.83 -30.18 3.19
CA LEU A 364 -11.74 -30.11 1.73
C LEU A 364 -10.50 -29.35 1.32
N THR A 365 -9.73 -29.93 0.42
CA THR A 365 -8.46 -29.35 -0.05
C THR A 365 -8.33 -29.44 -1.56
N LEU A 366 -7.45 -28.59 -2.10
CA LEU A 366 -6.83 -28.76 -3.40
C LEU A 366 -5.37 -29.11 -3.15
N VAL A 367 -4.93 -30.26 -3.63
CA VAL A 367 -3.60 -30.79 -3.36
C VAL A 367 -2.67 -30.57 -4.55
N CYS A 368 -1.49 -30.04 -4.27
CA CYS A 368 -0.33 -30.13 -5.13
C CYS A 368 0.49 -31.36 -4.72
N ASP A 369 0.58 -32.36 -5.59
CA ASP A 369 1.33 -33.59 -5.41
C ASP A 369 2.55 -33.54 -6.34
N ALA A 370 3.74 -33.33 -5.77
CA ALA A 370 4.97 -33.04 -6.49
C ALA A 370 6.06 -34.08 -6.21
N LEU A 371 6.78 -34.48 -7.25
CA LEU A 371 7.98 -35.29 -7.14
C LEU A 371 9.22 -34.39 -7.20
N VAL A 372 10.04 -34.44 -6.16
CA VAL A 372 11.26 -33.64 -6.02
C VAL A 372 12.46 -34.59 -6.01
N ASN A 373 13.42 -34.39 -6.90
CA ASN A 373 14.61 -35.21 -6.99
C ASN A 373 15.67 -34.85 -5.92
N ARG A 374 16.77 -35.61 -5.86
CA ARG A 374 17.87 -35.38 -4.90
C ARG A 374 18.64 -34.06 -5.10
N LYS A 375 18.37 -33.33 -6.20
CA LYS A 375 18.91 -31.98 -6.45
C LYS A 375 17.96 -30.87 -6.06
N GLY A 376 16.77 -31.18 -5.55
CA GLY A 376 15.75 -30.19 -5.21
C GLY A 376 14.95 -29.66 -6.41
N GLU A 377 14.99 -30.36 -7.55
CA GLU A 377 14.24 -30.03 -8.76
C GLU A 377 12.89 -30.75 -8.76
N THR A 378 11.80 -30.06 -9.04
CA THR A 378 10.49 -30.68 -9.24
C THR A 378 10.44 -31.32 -10.63
N THR A 379 10.36 -32.66 -10.68
CA THR A 379 10.40 -33.43 -11.91
C THR A 379 9.02 -33.74 -12.49
N ALA A 380 8.00 -33.82 -11.62
CA ALA A 380 6.60 -34.00 -11.99
C ALA A 380 5.69 -33.44 -10.92
N TYR A 381 4.49 -33.04 -11.32
CA TYR A 381 3.46 -32.60 -10.39
C TYR A 381 2.06 -32.77 -10.95
N GLN A 382 1.07 -32.85 -10.07
CA GLN A 382 -0.34 -32.85 -10.42
C GLN A 382 -1.17 -32.11 -9.38
N PHE A 383 -2.35 -31.62 -9.80
CA PHE A 383 -3.31 -30.97 -8.92
C PHE A 383 -4.63 -31.72 -8.95
N TYR A 384 -5.22 -31.96 -7.78
CA TYR A 384 -6.53 -32.60 -7.67
C TYR A 384 -7.24 -32.20 -6.37
N PRO A 385 -8.58 -32.13 -6.39
CA PRO A 385 -9.36 -31.95 -5.18
C PRO A 385 -9.30 -33.20 -4.30
N ALA A 386 -9.10 -33.00 -3.01
CA ALA A 386 -8.99 -34.09 -2.05
C ALA A 386 -9.78 -33.79 -0.75
N VAL A 387 -9.93 -34.81 0.07
CA VAL A 387 -10.27 -34.69 1.47
C VAL A 387 -9.09 -35.18 2.29
N ILE A 388 -8.71 -34.43 3.29
CA ILE A 388 -7.65 -34.79 4.25
C ILE A 388 -8.21 -34.80 5.67
N HIS A 389 -7.49 -35.49 6.55
CA HIS A 389 -7.65 -35.45 7.98
C HIS A 389 -6.33 -35.02 8.59
N SER A 390 -6.23 -33.80 9.16
CA SER A 390 -4.98 -33.36 9.78
C SER A 390 -4.71 -34.17 11.05
N HIS A 391 -3.59 -34.84 11.09
CA HIS A 391 -3.16 -35.72 12.19
C HIS A 391 -2.39 -34.97 13.29
N GLY A 392 -2.16 -33.67 13.12
CA GLY A 392 -1.52 -32.84 14.12
C GLY A 392 -1.49 -31.35 13.75
N ARG A 393 -1.86 -30.51 14.70
CA ARG A 393 -1.57 -29.08 14.69
C ARG A 393 -0.27 -28.88 15.45
N LEU A 394 0.82 -28.61 14.74
CA LEU A 394 2.14 -28.40 15.31
C LEU A 394 2.49 -26.92 15.26
N THR A 395 3.40 -26.50 16.14
CA THR A 395 3.95 -25.13 16.12
C THR A 395 5.39 -25.13 15.65
N TYR A 396 5.82 -24.01 15.06
CA TYR A 396 7.21 -23.86 14.61
C TYR A 396 8.20 -24.11 15.73
N THR A 397 7.92 -23.64 16.94
CA THR A 397 8.75 -23.80 18.13
C THR A 397 8.83 -25.27 18.53
N ALA A 398 7.71 -26.00 18.58
CA ALA A 398 7.69 -27.41 18.95
C ALA A 398 8.40 -28.29 17.92
N VAL A 399 8.19 -28.02 16.62
CA VAL A 399 8.87 -28.74 15.53
C VAL A 399 10.37 -28.53 15.59
N TRP A 400 10.83 -27.29 15.76
CA TRP A 400 12.24 -26.98 15.84
C TRP A 400 12.89 -27.64 17.06
N SER A 401 12.29 -27.52 18.24
CA SER A 401 12.75 -28.18 19.46
C SER A 401 12.87 -29.72 19.28
N ALA A 402 11.88 -30.34 18.63
CA ALA A 402 11.91 -31.78 18.34
C ALA A 402 13.04 -32.17 17.37
N LEU A 403 13.29 -31.37 16.33
CA LEU A 403 14.37 -31.60 15.37
C LEU A 403 15.75 -31.43 16.02
N GLN A 404 15.88 -30.57 17.04
CA GLN A 404 17.09 -30.43 17.86
C GLN A 404 17.27 -31.57 18.88
N GLY A 405 16.25 -32.43 19.05
CA GLY A 405 16.29 -33.55 19.99
C GLY A 405 15.93 -33.19 21.43
N GLU A 406 15.34 -32.04 21.67
CA GLU A 406 14.92 -31.60 23.00
C GLU A 406 13.69 -32.37 23.48
N ALA A 407 13.70 -32.78 24.75
CA ALA A 407 12.67 -33.64 25.33
C ALA A 407 11.25 -33.05 25.24
N TRP A 408 11.11 -31.73 25.41
CA TRP A 408 9.82 -31.06 25.28
C TRP A 408 9.25 -31.17 23.87
N GLY A 409 10.04 -30.82 22.88
CA GLY A 409 9.64 -30.92 21.48
C GLY A 409 9.32 -32.34 21.07
N LEU A 410 10.16 -33.33 21.44
CA LEU A 410 9.94 -34.75 21.16
C LEU A 410 8.62 -35.25 21.74
N ASN A 411 8.29 -34.85 22.97
CA ASN A 411 7.01 -35.20 23.62
C ASN A 411 5.83 -34.53 22.93
N THR A 412 5.97 -33.27 22.49
CA THR A 412 4.92 -32.49 21.86
C THR A 412 4.56 -33.01 20.46
N VAL A 413 5.54 -33.28 19.62
CA VAL A 413 5.29 -33.81 18.27
C VAL A 413 4.93 -35.30 18.27
N GLY A 414 5.34 -36.01 19.30
CA GLY A 414 5.00 -37.42 19.51
C GLY A 414 5.32 -38.31 18.29
N PRO A 415 4.34 -39.08 17.78
CA PRO A 415 4.56 -40.01 16.67
C PRO A 415 4.85 -39.34 15.32
N ARG A 416 4.75 -38.00 15.22
CA ARG A 416 4.98 -37.26 13.97
C ARG A 416 6.48 -36.99 13.67
N LEU A 417 7.38 -37.34 14.57
CA LEU A 417 8.83 -37.09 14.40
C LEU A 417 9.39 -37.68 13.11
N GLY A 418 8.90 -38.85 12.68
CA GLY A 418 9.33 -39.47 11.45
C GLY A 418 9.00 -38.64 10.20
N GLU A 419 7.79 -38.13 10.14
CA GLU A 419 7.32 -37.25 9.07
C GLU A 419 8.13 -35.93 9.04
N LEU A 420 8.36 -35.32 10.22
CA LEU A 420 9.13 -34.08 10.35
C LEU A 420 10.60 -34.26 9.90
N LYS A 421 11.24 -35.39 10.20
CA LYS A 421 12.59 -35.68 9.74
C LYS A 421 12.65 -35.82 8.22
N ARG A 422 11.63 -36.40 7.56
CA ARG A 422 11.57 -36.47 6.09
C ARG A 422 11.40 -35.09 5.47
N LEU A 423 10.50 -34.25 6.04
CA LEU A 423 10.33 -32.85 5.63
C LEU A 423 11.63 -32.06 5.78
N TYR A 424 12.36 -32.25 6.89
CA TYR A 424 13.64 -31.59 7.12
C TYR A 424 14.72 -32.03 6.13
N ALA A 425 14.75 -33.29 5.77
CA ALA A 425 15.68 -33.81 4.74
C ALA A 425 15.33 -33.21 3.35
N LEU A 426 14.07 -33.16 2.99
CA LEU A 426 13.61 -32.48 1.77
C LEU A 426 13.99 -30.98 1.77
N TYR A 427 13.74 -30.27 2.89
CA TYR A 427 14.14 -28.87 3.05
C TYR A 427 15.62 -28.66 2.76
N GLY A 428 16.51 -29.56 3.23
CA GLY A 428 17.96 -29.45 2.98
C GLY A 428 18.31 -29.38 1.50
N VAL A 429 17.67 -30.18 0.65
CA VAL A 429 17.93 -30.16 -0.81
C VAL A 429 17.27 -28.99 -1.50
N LEU A 430 16.06 -28.57 -1.06
CA LEU A 430 15.40 -27.37 -1.60
C LEU A 430 16.20 -26.11 -1.28
N ARG A 431 16.77 -26.03 -0.07
CA ARG A 431 17.62 -24.93 0.36
C ARG A 431 18.93 -24.86 -0.44
N ALA A 432 19.54 -26.00 -0.74
CA ALA A 432 20.70 -26.06 -1.61
C ALA A 432 20.37 -25.55 -3.02
N ALA A 433 19.28 -26.04 -3.61
CA ALA A 433 18.81 -25.59 -4.92
C ALA A 433 18.48 -24.08 -4.94
N ARG A 434 17.93 -23.52 -3.84
CA ARG A 434 17.69 -22.08 -3.68
C ARG A 434 19.00 -21.29 -3.76
N SER A 435 20.04 -21.76 -3.11
CA SER A 435 21.37 -21.13 -3.14
C SER A 435 22.01 -21.22 -4.52
N GLU A 436 21.90 -22.36 -5.21
CA GLU A 436 22.43 -22.56 -6.58
C GLU A 436 21.79 -21.62 -7.60
N ARG A 437 20.48 -21.34 -7.48
CA ARG A 437 19.80 -20.37 -8.37
C ARG A 437 20.01 -18.91 -7.95
N HIS A 438 20.76 -18.63 -6.89
CA HIS A 438 21.05 -17.29 -6.37
C HIS A 438 19.80 -16.50 -5.97
N ALA A 439 18.81 -17.17 -5.38
CA ALA A 439 17.68 -16.48 -4.79
C ALA A 439 18.16 -15.55 -3.66
N LEU A 440 17.58 -14.35 -3.59
CA LEU A 440 17.94 -13.37 -2.57
C LEU A 440 17.37 -13.81 -1.21
N ASP A 441 18.22 -13.92 -0.22
CA ASP A 441 17.88 -14.40 1.11
C ASP A 441 18.29 -13.37 2.16
N PHE A 442 17.34 -12.55 2.58
CA PHE A 442 17.56 -11.51 3.57
C PHE A 442 17.31 -12.06 4.97
N GLU A 443 18.27 -11.91 5.86
CA GLU A 443 18.09 -12.15 7.28
C GLU A 443 17.65 -10.85 7.95
N THR A 444 16.32 -10.60 8.00
CA THR A 444 15.75 -9.47 8.69
C THR A 444 15.15 -9.90 10.02
N GLU A 445 15.51 -9.19 11.09
CA GLU A 445 14.87 -9.37 12.39
C GLU A 445 13.47 -8.73 12.37
N GLU A 446 12.47 -9.47 12.81
CA GLU A 446 11.12 -8.98 13.00
C GLU A 446 10.86 -8.82 14.49
N SER A 447 10.55 -7.59 14.92
CA SER A 447 10.18 -7.31 16.31
C SER A 447 8.68 -7.47 16.50
N ALA A 448 8.28 -8.14 17.58
CA ALA A 448 6.92 -8.24 18.05
C ALA A 448 6.74 -7.52 19.38
N ALA A 449 5.57 -6.94 19.61
CA ALA A 449 5.20 -6.33 20.88
C ALA A 449 4.62 -7.38 21.83
N ASP A 450 4.98 -7.29 23.09
CA ASP A 450 4.38 -8.05 24.18
C ASP A 450 3.25 -7.22 24.81
N PHE A 451 2.08 -7.82 24.97
CA PHE A 451 0.90 -7.16 25.51
C PHE A 451 0.53 -7.71 26.89
N ALA A 452 0.15 -6.82 27.80
CA ALA A 452 -0.53 -7.17 29.04
C ALA A 452 -1.98 -7.59 28.76
N ALA A 453 -2.68 -8.13 29.76
CA ALA A 453 -4.07 -8.59 29.63
C ALA A 453 -5.07 -7.47 29.30
N ASP A 454 -4.73 -6.22 29.60
CA ASP A 454 -5.50 -5.00 29.28
C ASP A 454 -5.15 -4.40 27.92
N GLY A 455 -4.18 -5.01 27.18
CA GLY A 455 -3.73 -4.57 25.87
C GLY A 455 -2.59 -3.55 25.90
N GLU A 456 -2.04 -3.19 27.06
CA GLU A 456 -0.87 -2.32 27.17
C GLU A 456 0.38 -3.01 26.64
N ILE A 457 1.24 -2.28 25.94
CA ILE A 457 2.54 -2.81 25.47
C ILE A 457 3.50 -2.83 26.66
N ILE A 458 3.93 -4.02 27.07
CA ILE A 458 4.84 -4.23 28.20
C ILE A 458 6.29 -4.49 27.77
N GLY A 459 6.53 -4.76 26.49
CA GLY A 459 7.86 -5.03 25.96
C GLY A 459 7.87 -5.30 24.47
N PHE A 460 9.07 -5.58 23.96
CA PHE A 460 9.31 -6.02 22.60
C PHE A 460 10.30 -7.17 22.62
N HIS A 461 10.06 -8.15 21.76
CA HIS A 461 11.02 -9.23 21.51
C HIS A 461 11.25 -9.41 20.01
N VAL A 462 12.36 -10.01 19.64
CA VAL A 462 12.63 -10.44 18.27
C VAL A 462 11.94 -11.78 18.06
N ARG A 463 11.16 -11.90 16.99
CA ARG A 463 10.55 -13.19 16.59
C ARG A 463 11.62 -14.15 16.11
N ASP A 464 11.64 -15.32 16.69
CA ASP A 464 12.50 -16.41 16.22
C ASP A 464 12.03 -16.89 14.85
N HIS A 465 12.93 -16.85 13.87
CA HIS A 465 12.73 -17.42 12.55
C HIS A 465 13.68 -18.60 12.34
N ASN A 466 13.21 -19.79 12.74
CA ASN A 466 14.01 -21.01 12.71
C ASN A 466 13.73 -21.88 11.47
N ASP A 467 14.43 -23.01 11.32
CA ASP A 467 14.28 -23.85 10.14
C ASP A 467 12.90 -24.52 10.01
N ALA A 468 12.10 -24.61 11.09
CA ALA A 468 10.71 -25.09 10.95
C ALA A 468 9.85 -24.13 10.11
N HIS A 469 10.05 -22.81 10.22
CA HIS A 469 9.43 -21.82 9.33
C HIS A 469 9.88 -22.02 7.88
N ARG A 470 11.19 -22.22 7.68
CA ARG A 470 11.77 -22.39 6.35
C ARG A 470 11.36 -23.69 5.66
N ILE A 471 11.10 -24.77 6.41
CA ILE A 471 10.52 -26.02 5.89
C ILE A 471 9.19 -25.71 5.19
N ILE A 472 8.28 -25.03 5.87
CA ILE A 472 6.96 -24.71 5.32
C ILE A 472 7.09 -23.72 4.16
N GLU A 473 7.94 -22.68 4.29
CA GLU A 473 8.22 -21.75 3.20
C GLU A 473 8.64 -22.49 1.91
N GLU A 474 9.61 -23.39 1.98
CA GLU A 474 10.09 -24.13 0.79
C GLU A 474 8.99 -25.06 0.23
N CYS A 475 8.18 -25.71 1.06
CA CYS A 475 7.04 -26.51 0.61
C CYS A 475 6.02 -25.64 -0.16
N MET A 476 5.72 -24.45 0.37
CA MET A 476 4.81 -23.51 -0.28
C MET A 476 5.40 -22.95 -1.60
N LEU A 477 6.71 -22.69 -1.64
CA LEU A 477 7.39 -22.27 -2.87
C LEU A 477 7.27 -23.33 -3.97
N VAL A 478 7.49 -24.63 -3.65
CA VAL A 478 7.30 -25.73 -4.60
C VAL A 478 5.89 -25.72 -5.17
N ALA A 479 4.86 -25.67 -4.31
CA ALA A 479 3.47 -25.69 -4.75
C ALA A 479 3.10 -24.46 -5.61
N ASN A 480 3.57 -23.28 -5.23
CA ASN A 480 3.33 -22.04 -5.95
C ASN A 480 3.99 -22.01 -7.33
N VAL A 481 5.21 -22.53 -7.46
CA VAL A 481 5.91 -22.68 -8.75
C VAL A 481 5.19 -23.68 -9.64
N CYS A 482 4.78 -24.85 -9.10
CA CYS A 482 3.99 -25.85 -9.83
C CYS A 482 2.68 -25.24 -10.36
N ALA A 483 1.98 -24.44 -9.55
CA ALA A 483 0.74 -23.77 -9.95
C ALA A 483 0.96 -22.78 -11.11
N ALA A 484 2.03 -21.98 -11.05
CA ALA A 484 2.38 -21.07 -12.13
C ALA A 484 2.69 -21.83 -13.43
N GLN A 485 3.48 -22.89 -13.34
CA GLN A 485 3.82 -23.75 -14.49
C GLN A 485 2.57 -24.46 -15.05
N PHE A 486 1.66 -24.92 -14.19
CA PHE A 486 0.40 -25.53 -14.59
C PHE A 486 -0.46 -24.55 -15.40
N ALA A 487 -0.63 -23.32 -14.93
CA ALA A 487 -1.39 -22.29 -15.64
C ALA A 487 -0.78 -21.98 -17.01
N ILE A 488 0.54 -21.86 -17.11
CA ILE A 488 1.25 -21.63 -18.37
C ILE A 488 1.05 -22.83 -19.34
N ALA A 489 1.24 -24.06 -18.85
CA ALA A 489 1.09 -25.27 -19.67
C ALA A 489 -0.35 -25.44 -20.18
N LYS A 490 -1.35 -25.06 -19.39
CA LYS A 490 -2.77 -25.09 -19.77
C LYS A 490 -3.22 -23.85 -20.51
N LYS A 491 -2.36 -22.84 -20.71
CA LYS A 491 -2.69 -21.54 -21.33
C LYS A 491 -3.89 -20.86 -20.64
N GLN A 492 -3.98 -20.99 -19.33
CA GLN A 492 -5.02 -20.35 -18.53
C GLN A 492 -4.56 -18.97 -18.09
N THR A 493 -5.49 -18.01 -18.16
CA THR A 493 -5.31 -16.69 -17.56
C THR A 493 -5.21 -16.84 -16.04
N THR A 494 -4.17 -16.30 -15.46
CA THR A 494 -3.95 -16.29 -13.99
C THR A 494 -3.27 -15.01 -13.57
N LEU A 495 -3.26 -14.75 -12.28
CA LEU A 495 -2.46 -13.68 -11.68
C LEU A 495 -1.12 -14.27 -11.21
N PHE A 496 -0.07 -13.90 -11.91
CA PHE A 496 1.29 -14.21 -11.44
C PHE A 496 1.68 -13.25 -10.32
N ARG A 497 2.45 -13.74 -9.36
CA ARG A 497 3.13 -12.91 -8.37
C ARG A 497 4.52 -12.61 -8.90
N VAL A 498 4.67 -11.43 -9.47
CA VAL A 498 5.90 -11.04 -10.17
C VAL A 498 6.75 -10.09 -9.34
N HIS A 499 8.05 -10.10 -9.61
CA HIS A 499 9.02 -9.21 -8.97
C HIS A 499 10.06 -8.80 -10.00
N GLY A 500 10.06 -7.52 -10.37
CA GLY A 500 10.99 -6.96 -11.35
C GLY A 500 12.40 -6.77 -10.79
N GLU A 501 13.36 -6.58 -11.69
CA GLU A 501 14.73 -6.22 -11.33
C GLU A 501 14.77 -4.81 -10.71
N PRO A 502 15.75 -4.53 -9.83
CA PRO A 502 15.96 -3.19 -9.30
C PRO A 502 16.23 -2.15 -10.38
N GLU A 503 15.72 -0.94 -10.19
CA GLU A 503 15.97 0.19 -11.09
C GLU A 503 17.44 0.65 -11.02
N GLN A 504 17.98 1.06 -12.18
CA GLN A 504 19.38 1.47 -12.28
C GLN A 504 19.71 2.69 -11.39
N THR A 505 18.77 3.59 -11.20
CA THR A 505 18.91 4.74 -10.30
C THR A 505 19.13 4.29 -8.86
N LYS A 506 18.28 3.38 -8.34
CA LYS A 506 18.40 2.82 -6.99
C LYS A 506 19.68 1.99 -6.80
N LEU A 507 20.12 1.29 -7.85
CA LEU A 507 21.42 0.58 -7.81
C LEU A 507 22.61 1.56 -7.72
N ASN A 508 22.53 2.71 -8.36
CA ASN A 508 23.56 3.75 -8.25
C ASN A 508 23.59 4.38 -6.85
N ASP A 509 22.42 4.62 -6.27
CA ASP A 509 22.30 5.10 -4.88
C ASP A 509 22.88 4.07 -3.90
N LEU A 510 22.55 2.78 -4.08
CA LEU A 510 23.13 1.69 -3.28
C LEU A 510 24.66 1.66 -3.37
N LYS A 511 25.23 1.80 -4.58
CA LYS A 511 26.69 1.87 -4.75
C LYS A 511 27.30 3.01 -3.95
N SER A 512 26.66 4.18 -3.96
CA SER A 512 27.12 5.34 -3.21
C SER A 512 27.08 5.11 -1.70
N ILE A 513 26.01 4.49 -1.20
CA ILE A 513 25.87 4.10 0.21
C ILE A 513 26.96 3.12 0.60
N LEU A 514 27.12 2.03 -0.14
CA LEU A 514 28.12 0.97 0.14
C LEU A 514 29.56 1.49 0.10
N ALA A 515 29.86 2.41 -0.84
CA ALA A 515 31.18 3.04 -0.93
C ALA A 515 31.54 3.81 0.36
N GLY A 516 30.56 4.43 1.01
CA GLY A 516 30.73 5.08 2.33
C GLY A 516 31.17 4.10 3.44
N PHE A 517 30.91 2.81 3.28
CA PHE A 517 31.35 1.72 4.20
C PHE A 517 32.55 0.94 3.66
N GLY A 518 33.21 1.43 2.60
CA GLY A 518 34.37 0.74 1.99
C GLY A 518 34.03 -0.50 1.18
N ILE A 519 32.74 -0.73 0.91
CA ILE A 519 32.26 -1.88 0.12
C ILE A 519 32.04 -1.41 -1.34
N SER A 520 32.70 -2.07 -2.28
CA SER A 520 32.49 -1.80 -3.71
C SER A 520 31.91 -3.02 -4.40
N PHE A 521 30.84 -2.85 -5.17
CA PHE A 521 30.40 -3.85 -6.13
C PHE A 521 30.36 -3.24 -7.55
N LYS A 522 30.78 -4.04 -8.51
CA LYS A 522 30.82 -3.63 -9.91
C LYS A 522 29.81 -4.46 -10.68
N LEU A 523 28.94 -3.79 -11.43
CA LEU A 523 28.14 -4.42 -12.46
C LEU A 523 28.89 -4.26 -13.78
N LYS A 524 29.24 -5.37 -14.42
CA LYS A 524 29.87 -5.39 -15.73
C LYS A 524 28.79 -5.62 -16.79
N GLY A 525 28.32 -4.52 -17.38
CA GLY A 525 27.40 -4.56 -18.53
C GLY A 525 26.10 -5.33 -18.27
N SER A 526 25.82 -6.34 -19.09
CA SER A 526 24.62 -7.18 -19.04
C SER A 526 24.75 -8.43 -18.12
N GLU A 527 25.62 -8.41 -17.12
CA GLU A 527 25.75 -9.51 -16.17
C GLU A 527 24.45 -9.70 -15.39
N ASN A 528 24.12 -10.97 -15.11
CA ASN A 528 23.00 -11.31 -14.24
C ASN A 528 23.22 -10.67 -12.86
N LEU A 529 22.30 -9.81 -12.45
CA LEU A 529 22.38 -9.03 -11.21
C LEU A 529 22.19 -9.89 -9.96
N ALA A 530 21.42 -10.98 -10.06
CA ALA A 530 21.05 -11.81 -8.90
C ALA A 530 22.26 -12.43 -8.19
N PRO A 531 23.24 -13.05 -8.85
CA PRO A 531 24.42 -13.60 -8.17
C PRO A 531 25.24 -12.52 -7.44
N VAL A 532 25.32 -11.32 -8.02
CA VAL A 532 26.06 -10.21 -7.42
C VAL A 532 25.38 -9.73 -6.15
N LEU A 533 24.04 -9.57 -6.17
CA LEU A 533 23.27 -9.16 -5.01
C LEU A 533 23.21 -10.26 -3.94
N ALA A 534 23.05 -11.53 -4.33
CA ALA A 534 23.06 -12.65 -3.39
C ALA A 534 24.39 -12.71 -2.62
N LYS A 535 25.53 -12.56 -3.33
CA LYS A 535 26.83 -12.47 -2.68
C LYS A 535 26.94 -11.24 -1.77
N LEU A 536 26.47 -10.07 -2.20
CA LEU A 536 26.49 -8.86 -1.40
C LEU A 536 25.66 -9.01 -0.10
N ILE A 537 24.51 -9.67 -0.19
CA ILE A 537 23.66 -10.00 0.96
C ILE A 537 24.44 -10.89 1.94
N GLU A 538 25.08 -11.97 1.45
CA GLU A 538 25.88 -12.85 2.30
C GLU A 538 27.08 -12.12 2.93
N ASP A 539 27.80 -11.29 2.17
CA ASP A 539 28.96 -10.50 2.64
C ASP A 539 28.57 -9.42 3.67
N THR A 540 27.29 -9.11 3.81
CA THR A 540 26.76 -8.07 4.73
C THR A 540 25.77 -8.59 5.76
N LYS A 541 25.67 -9.90 5.95
CA LYS A 541 24.67 -10.50 6.86
C LYS A 541 24.82 -10.07 8.33
N ASP A 542 26.02 -9.73 8.75
CA ASP A 542 26.33 -9.18 10.08
C ASP A 542 26.05 -7.67 10.21
N LYS A 543 25.48 -7.02 9.17
CA LYS A 543 25.24 -5.56 9.08
C LYS A 543 23.78 -5.27 8.72
N PRO A 544 22.83 -5.35 9.67
CA PRO A 544 21.39 -5.22 9.40
C PRO A 544 21.00 -3.93 8.65
N TYR A 545 21.71 -2.82 8.90
CA TYR A 545 21.50 -1.56 8.22
C TYR A 545 21.86 -1.61 6.72
N LEU A 546 22.88 -2.40 6.32
CA LEU A 546 23.22 -2.63 4.90
C LEU A 546 22.24 -3.59 4.24
N GLN A 547 21.81 -4.63 4.95
CA GLN A 547 20.72 -5.52 4.50
C GLN A 547 19.46 -4.69 4.17
N THR A 548 19.09 -3.77 5.07
CA THR A 548 17.96 -2.85 4.84
C THR A 548 18.20 -1.93 3.64
N ALA A 549 19.40 -1.41 3.44
CA ALA A 549 19.73 -0.58 2.28
C ALA A 549 19.61 -1.37 0.97
N ILE A 550 20.09 -2.61 0.92
CA ILE A 550 19.95 -3.50 -0.23
C ILE A 550 18.47 -3.81 -0.48
N LEU A 551 17.71 -4.17 0.56
CA LEU A 551 16.28 -4.48 0.44
C LEU A 551 15.48 -3.30 -0.13
N ARG A 552 15.78 -2.06 0.26
CA ARG A 552 15.11 -0.84 -0.23
C ARG A 552 15.37 -0.55 -1.71
N THR A 553 16.39 -1.15 -2.33
CA THR A 553 16.61 -1.03 -3.77
C THR A 553 15.71 -1.95 -4.58
N MET A 554 15.17 -3.01 -3.96
CA MET A 554 14.29 -3.96 -4.63
C MET A 554 12.96 -3.30 -5.01
N GLN A 555 12.39 -3.74 -6.11
CA GLN A 555 11.02 -3.43 -6.46
C GLN A 555 10.06 -4.14 -5.50
N ARG A 556 8.81 -3.70 -5.43
CA ARG A 556 7.76 -4.44 -4.73
C ARG A 556 7.20 -5.50 -5.65
N ALA A 557 7.06 -6.73 -5.13
CA ALA A 557 6.32 -7.76 -5.83
C ALA A 557 4.85 -7.33 -6.00
N CYS A 558 4.26 -7.62 -7.16
CA CYS A 558 2.86 -7.29 -7.46
C CYS A 558 2.15 -8.48 -8.12
N TYR A 559 0.81 -8.36 -8.25
CA TYR A 559 0.01 -9.29 -9.03
C TYR A 559 -0.26 -8.70 -10.39
N GLN A 560 -0.02 -9.47 -11.46
CA GLN A 560 -0.36 -9.07 -12.83
C GLN A 560 -0.56 -10.31 -13.73
N PRO A 561 -1.28 -10.18 -14.84
CA PRO A 561 -1.49 -11.29 -15.77
C PRO A 561 -0.26 -11.62 -16.61
N GLU A 562 0.64 -10.66 -16.85
CA GLU A 562 1.89 -10.87 -17.58
C GLU A 562 2.95 -11.49 -16.66
N ASN A 563 3.51 -12.62 -17.09
CA ASN A 563 4.62 -13.22 -16.36
C ASN A 563 5.96 -12.59 -16.76
N ILE A 564 6.58 -11.87 -15.84
CA ILE A 564 7.94 -11.34 -15.97
C ILE A 564 8.95 -12.07 -15.05
N GLY A 565 8.52 -13.18 -14.43
CA GLY A 565 9.30 -13.89 -13.42
C GLY A 565 9.29 -13.24 -12.04
N HIS A 566 10.05 -13.83 -11.12
CA HIS A 566 10.19 -13.32 -9.76
C HIS A 566 11.68 -13.18 -9.42
N PHE A 567 12.21 -11.96 -9.60
CA PHE A 567 13.64 -11.67 -9.44
C PHE A 567 14.19 -12.07 -8.07
N GLY A 568 13.52 -11.73 -6.97
CA GLY A 568 14.01 -12.06 -5.62
C GLY A 568 14.08 -13.55 -5.34
N LEU A 569 13.17 -14.37 -5.87
CA LEU A 569 13.16 -15.83 -5.71
C LEU A 569 13.90 -16.57 -6.82
N GLN A 570 14.29 -15.88 -7.88
CA GLN A 570 14.93 -16.43 -9.09
C GLN A 570 14.14 -17.59 -9.71
N TYR A 571 12.81 -17.41 -9.78
CA TYR A 571 11.92 -18.30 -10.51
C TYR A 571 11.44 -17.65 -11.81
N PRO A 572 11.40 -18.40 -12.94
CA PRO A 572 10.91 -17.89 -14.22
C PRO A 572 9.39 -17.65 -14.22
N ALA A 573 8.66 -18.29 -13.30
CA ALA A 573 7.24 -18.07 -13.07
C ALA A 573 6.89 -18.41 -11.62
N TYR A 574 6.02 -17.58 -11.03
CA TYR A 574 5.56 -17.76 -9.65
C TYR A 574 4.13 -17.25 -9.52
N ALA A 575 3.28 -17.99 -8.83
CA ALA A 575 1.90 -17.61 -8.55
C ALA A 575 1.53 -18.04 -7.13
N HIS A 576 0.69 -17.26 -6.45
CA HIS A 576 0.18 -17.67 -5.16
C HIS A 576 -0.98 -18.68 -5.33
N PHE A 577 -0.69 -19.95 -5.16
CA PHE A 577 -1.65 -21.03 -4.99
C PHE A 577 -2.01 -21.23 -3.52
N THR A 578 -1.06 -20.95 -2.64
CA THR A 578 -1.19 -21.12 -1.19
C THR A 578 -1.84 -19.92 -0.51
N SER A 579 -2.34 -20.12 0.72
CA SER A 579 -2.94 -19.09 1.57
C SER A 579 -4.25 -18.47 1.05
N PRO A 580 -5.24 -19.25 0.56
CA PRO A 580 -6.48 -18.71 0.00
C PRO A 580 -7.45 -18.16 1.06
N ILE A 581 -7.29 -18.51 2.34
CA ILE A 581 -8.10 -17.96 3.44
C ILE A 581 -7.82 -16.47 3.62
N ARG A 582 -6.58 -16.06 3.37
CA ARG A 582 -6.09 -14.70 3.65
C ARG A 582 -5.63 -13.90 2.42
N ARG A 583 -5.75 -14.44 1.20
CA ARG A 583 -5.37 -13.78 -0.05
C ARG A 583 -6.38 -14.09 -1.15
N TYR A 584 -7.10 -13.07 -1.60
CA TYR A 584 -8.11 -13.25 -2.64
C TYR A 584 -7.52 -13.73 -3.98
N PRO A 585 -6.40 -13.18 -4.52
CA PRO A 585 -5.82 -13.62 -5.79
C PRO A 585 -5.48 -15.07 -5.87
#